data_fc0ae12085698309d28437c87088f00a
#
_entry.id   fc0ae12085698309d28437c87088f00a
#
_cell.length_a   1.000
_cell.length_b   1.000
_cell.length_c   1.000
_cell.angle_alpha   90.00
_cell.angle_beta   90.00
_cell.angle_gamma   90.00
#
_symmetry.space_group_name_H-M   'P 1'
#
loop_
_entity.id
_entity.type
_entity.pdbx_description
1 polymer ?
#
loop_
_entity_poly.entity_id
_entity_poly.type
_entity_poly.pdbx_seq_one_letter_code
_entity_poly.pdbx_strand_id
1 'polypeptide(L)'
;VKSTTHRLHTLSAADIPDLIALSDSVGWDYDEAEIRTILSIGTVFGHKDDSDRIVSSAAIIEYEEGLATIGMVIVHSSCRGLGYGRDLMEACMKAVSGDTAIMLIATPDGEPLYQRLGFVTATHIHKFLRRGDTPVVPPAAKAVPYHIASMEEEETDLERVVELDQGALGSRRSLFVQMRKAQAARCLVAKDANGTVVGYGFAVQGPINLIAGPIVARDADMAIQLLCALIQNHDGQVRIDVPDGPEAFLAFLEQNGFQKASRPPVMVANAKSLPQRNGSYFAIGAQIYG
;
A
#
# COMPACT_ATOMS: atom_id res chain seq x y z
N VAL A 1 -32.74 9.23 -23.32
CA VAL A 1 -31.56 9.32 -22.45
C VAL A 1 -30.35 9.25 -23.38
N LYS A 2 -29.63 10.38 -23.58
CA LYS A 2 -28.35 10.38 -24.31
C LYS A 2 -27.36 9.57 -23.45
N SER A 3 -26.89 8.44 -23.95
CA SER A 3 -25.76 7.72 -23.39
C SER A 3 -24.52 8.62 -23.57
N THR A 4 -24.17 9.38 -22.57
CA THR A 4 -22.91 10.13 -22.53
C THR A 4 -21.82 9.12 -22.26
N THR A 5 -21.16 8.66 -23.31
CA THR A 5 -20.00 7.77 -23.17
C THR A 5 -18.81 8.66 -22.86
N HIS A 6 -18.43 8.74 -21.60
CA HIS A 6 -17.24 9.48 -21.17
C HIS A 6 -15.99 8.77 -21.72
N ARG A 7 -15.05 9.58 -22.21
CA ARG A 7 -13.83 9.02 -22.82
C ARG A 7 -12.79 8.65 -21.74
N LEU A 8 -12.15 7.51 -21.94
CA LEU A 8 -11.02 7.08 -21.11
C LEU A 8 -9.76 7.88 -21.46
N HIS A 9 -9.06 8.37 -20.46
CA HIS A 9 -7.82 9.15 -20.55
C HIS A 9 -6.74 8.55 -19.66
N THR A 10 -5.48 8.74 -20.03
CA THR A 10 -4.37 8.64 -19.08
C THR A 10 -4.27 9.98 -18.35
N LEU A 11 -4.28 9.92 -17.03
CA LEU A 11 -4.29 11.09 -16.16
C LEU A 11 -2.86 11.52 -15.79
N SER A 12 -2.71 12.78 -15.40
CA SER A 12 -1.44 13.43 -15.14
C SER A 12 -1.46 14.25 -13.84
N ALA A 13 -0.36 14.91 -13.52
CA ALA A 13 -0.29 15.80 -12.36
C ALA A 13 -1.28 16.97 -12.41
N ALA A 14 -1.74 17.39 -13.60
CA ALA A 14 -2.76 18.43 -13.75
C ALA A 14 -4.13 17.97 -13.22
N ASP A 15 -4.35 16.65 -13.14
CA ASP A 15 -5.62 16.04 -12.74
C ASP A 15 -5.71 15.76 -11.22
N ILE A 16 -4.66 16.07 -10.45
CA ILE A 16 -4.59 15.79 -9.01
C ILE A 16 -5.78 16.37 -8.23
N PRO A 17 -6.21 17.63 -8.43
CA PRO A 17 -7.34 18.17 -7.68
C PRO A 17 -8.63 17.38 -7.87
N ASP A 18 -8.92 16.93 -9.10
CA ASP A 18 -10.09 16.12 -9.41
C ASP A 18 -9.99 14.70 -8.86
N LEU A 19 -8.78 14.12 -8.84
CA LEU A 19 -8.52 12.81 -8.22
C LEU A 19 -8.77 12.84 -6.72
N ILE A 20 -8.36 13.92 -6.03
CA ILE A 20 -8.66 14.14 -4.61
C ILE A 20 -10.17 14.23 -4.42
N ALA A 21 -10.87 15.08 -5.19
CA ALA A 21 -12.31 15.23 -5.11
C ALA A 21 -13.07 13.92 -5.37
N LEU A 22 -12.62 13.12 -6.34
CA LEU A 22 -13.18 11.81 -6.62
C LEU A 22 -12.96 10.84 -5.44
N SER A 23 -11.77 10.83 -4.84
CA SER A 23 -11.44 10.04 -3.65
C SER A 23 -12.36 10.40 -2.47
N ASP A 24 -12.50 11.68 -2.18
CA ASP A 24 -13.37 12.20 -1.12
C ASP A 24 -14.83 11.78 -1.32
N SER A 25 -15.31 11.72 -2.58
CA SER A 25 -16.69 11.34 -2.92
C SER A 25 -17.06 9.91 -2.50
N VAL A 26 -16.07 9.05 -2.25
CA VAL A 26 -16.25 7.67 -1.79
C VAL A 26 -15.71 7.45 -0.37
N GLY A 27 -15.33 8.53 0.33
CA GLY A 27 -14.85 8.49 1.72
C GLY A 27 -13.42 7.95 1.85
N TRP A 28 -12.59 8.08 0.80
CA TRP A 28 -11.18 7.77 0.87
C TRP A 28 -10.36 9.05 1.08
N ASP A 29 -9.16 8.90 1.61
CA ASP A 29 -8.31 9.98 2.11
C ASP A 29 -7.00 10.15 1.31
N TYR A 30 -7.05 10.01 -0.03
CA TYR A 30 -5.91 10.32 -0.88
C TYR A 30 -5.63 11.82 -0.88
N ASP A 31 -4.39 12.19 -0.60
CA ASP A 31 -3.91 13.57 -0.69
C ASP A 31 -3.02 13.80 -1.92
N GLU A 32 -2.59 15.04 -2.09
CA GLU A 32 -1.71 15.43 -3.20
C GLU A 32 -0.39 14.65 -3.18
N ALA A 33 0.21 14.42 -2.01
CA ALA A 33 1.50 13.75 -1.88
C ALA A 33 1.38 12.27 -2.29
N GLU A 34 0.31 11.59 -1.85
CA GLU A 34 0.07 10.19 -2.21
C GLU A 34 -0.23 10.04 -3.71
N ILE A 35 -1.08 10.91 -4.27
CA ILE A 35 -1.41 10.87 -5.71
C ILE A 35 -0.17 11.19 -6.56
N ARG A 36 0.68 12.14 -6.15
CA ARG A 36 1.96 12.42 -6.82
C ARG A 36 2.87 11.20 -6.81
N THR A 37 2.97 10.50 -5.69
CA THR A 37 3.74 9.26 -5.59
C THR A 37 3.19 8.22 -6.57
N ILE A 38 1.88 7.98 -6.60
CA ILE A 38 1.24 7.03 -7.53
C ILE A 38 1.54 7.39 -8.99
N LEU A 39 1.35 8.66 -9.37
CA LEU A 39 1.63 9.15 -10.73
C LEU A 39 3.11 9.05 -11.12
N SER A 40 4.02 9.11 -10.15
CA SER A 40 5.47 9.03 -10.40
C SER A 40 5.96 7.61 -10.64
N ILE A 41 5.27 6.60 -10.10
CA ILE A 41 5.69 5.19 -10.16
C ILE A 41 4.75 4.30 -10.98
N GLY A 42 3.61 4.83 -11.44
CA GLY A 42 2.58 4.07 -12.15
C GLY A 42 1.85 4.89 -13.19
N THR A 43 0.86 4.27 -13.81
CA THR A 43 -0.05 4.89 -14.76
C THR A 43 -1.45 4.98 -14.16
N VAL A 44 -2.07 6.15 -14.25
CA VAL A 44 -3.44 6.37 -13.78
C VAL A 44 -4.36 6.59 -14.99
N PHE A 45 -5.42 5.80 -15.05
CA PHE A 45 -6.49 5.94 -16.04
C PHE A 45 -7.73 6.54 -15.40
N GLY A 46 -8.54 7.27 -16.17
CA GLY A 46 -9.80 7.83 -15.70
C GLY A 46 -10.74 8.26 -16.81
N HIS A 47 -12.03 8.34 -16.51
CA HIS A 47 -13.03 8.93 -17.39
C HIS A 47 -13.31 10.36 -16.97
N LYS A 48 -13.47 11.24 -17.96
CA LYS A 48 -13.86 12.64 -17.79
C LYS A 48 -15.25 12.89 -18.34
N ASP A 49 -16.04 13.69 -17.61
CA ASP A 49 -17.37 14.13 -18.06
C ASP A 49 -17.29 15.29 -19.08
N ASP A 50 -18.44 15.73 -19.58
CA ASP A 50 -18.53 16.84 -20.55
C ASP A 50 -17.99 18.18 -20.01
N SER A 51 -17.74 18.27 -18.71
CA SER A 51 -17.14 19.44 -18.03
C SER A 51 -15.67 19.23 -17.71
N ASP A 52 -15.04 18.20 -18.28
CA ASP A 52 -13.64 17.78 -18.07
C ASP A 52 -13.32 17.31 -16.63
N ARG A 53 -14.33 17.03 -15.78
CA ARG A 53 -14.15 16.53 -14.42
C ARG A 53 -13.96 15.02 -14.41
N ILE A 54 -13.09 14.52 -13.57
CA ILE A 54 -12.85 13.09 -13.40
C ILE A 54 -14.03 12.43 -12.66
N VAL A 55 -14.64 11.43 -13.29
CA VAL A 55 -15.75 10.66 -12.71
C VAL A 55 -15.39 9.22 -12.40
N SER A 56 -14.21 8.78 -12.78
CA SER A 56 -13.69 7.46 -12.40
C SER A 56 -12.18 7.44 -12.52
N SER A 57 -11.51 6.58 -11.76
CA SER A 57 -10.06 6.38 -11.81
C SER A 57 -9.67 4.94 -11.52
N ALA A 58 -8.52 4.52 -12.02
CA ALA A 58 -7.76 3.35 -11.56
C ALA A 58 -6.27 3.59 -11.83
N ALA A 59 -5.43 3.11 -10.95
CA ALA A 59 -3.98 3.17 -11.09
C ALA A 59 -3.42 1.76 -11.21
N ILE A 60 -2.40 1.60 -12.08
CA ILE A 60 -1.57 0.40 -12.17
C ILE A 60 -0.11 0.80 -11.94
N ILE A 61 0.57 0.03 -11.09
CA ILE A 61 1.99 0.19 -10.79
C ILE A 61 2.68 -1.12 -11.13
N GLU A 62 3.57 -1.09 -12.10
CA GLU A 62 4.36 -2.25 -12.50
C GLU A 62 5.71 -2.23 -11.77
N TYR A 63 6.09 -3.35 -11.18
CA TYR A 63 7.37 -3.55 -10.50
C TYR A 63 8.35 -4.31 -11.39
N GLU A 64 9.64 -4.31 -10.99
CA GLU A 64 10.76 -4.70 -11.85
C GLU A 64 10.78 -6.19 -12.25
N GLU A 65 10.08 -7.07 -11.53
CA GLU A 65 10.16 -8.53 -11.71
C GLU A 65 8.79 -9.19 -11.97
N GLY A 66 8.02 -8.62 -12.88
CA GLY A 66 6.79 -9.25 -13.36
C GLY A 66 5.64 -9.28 -12.36
N LEU A 67 5.60 -8.33 -11.43
CA LEU A 67 4.47 -8.06 -10.54
C LEU A 67 3.95 -6.65 -10.81
N ALA A 68 2.63 -6.50 -10.86
CA ALA A 68 1.98 -5.20 -10.87
C ALA A 68 0.89 -5.15 -9.80
N THR A 69 0.59 -3.95 -9.32
CA THR A 69 -0.53 -3.71 -8.41
C THR A 69 -1.55 -2.77 -9.04
N ILE A 70 -2.84 -3.05 -8.83
CA ILE A 70 -3.93 -2.13 -9.20
C ILE A 70 -4.57 -1.58 -7.92
N GLY A 71 -4.78 -0.28 -7.90
CA GLY A 71 -5.49 0.40 -6.82
C GLY A 71 -6.17 1.67 -7.30
N MET A 72 -6.69 2.46 -6.35
CA MET A 72 -7.42 3.70 -6.64
C MET A 72 -8.57 3.50 -7.66
N VAL A 73 -9.20 2.30 -7.64
CA VAL A 73 -10.32 1.96 -8.51
C VAL A 73 -11.58 2.60 -7.94
N ILE A 74 -11.95 3.72 -8.49
CA ILE A 74 -13.06 4.54 -8.03
C ILE A 74 -13.99 4.85 -9.21
N VAL A 75 -15.30 4.73 -8.99
CA VAL A 75 -16.33 5.24 -9.90
C VAL A 75 -17.29 6.09 -9.09
N HIS A 76 -17.41 7.37 -9.47
CA HIS A 76 -18.36 8.30 -8.84
C HIS A 76 -19.75 7.69 -8.81
N SER A 77 -20.49 7.89 -7.72
CA SER A 77 -21.80 7.25 -7.48
C SER A 77 -22.81 7.49 -8.61
N SER A 78 -22.82 8.68 -9.21
CA SER A 78 -23.70 9.04 -10.35
C SER A 78 -23.37 8.32 -11.66
N CYS A 79 -22.19 7.71 -11.76
CA CYS A 79 -21.69 7.04 -12.96
C CYS A 79 -21.57 5.52 -12.80
N ARG A 80 -22.03 4.97 -11.66
CA ARG A 80 -22.07 3.51 -11.45
C ARG A 80 -23.05 2.84 -12.40
N GLY A 81 -22.75 1.59 -12.76
CA GLY A 81 -23.57 0.81 -13.70
C GLY A 81 -23.35 1.13 -15.19
N LEU A 82 -22.51 2.12 -15.52
CA LEU A 82 -22.18 2.50 -16.90
C LEU A 82 -21.00 1.71 -17.51
N GLY A 83 -20.40 0.77 -16.77
CA GLY A 83 -19.30 -0.05 -17.25
C GLY A 83 -17.90 0.49 -16.95
N TYR A 84 -17.76 1.72 -16.42
CA TYR A 84 -16.45 2.39 -16.25
C TYR A 84 -15.46 1.62 -15.36
N GLY A 85 -15.92 0.96 -14.31
CA GLY A 85 -15.05 0.12 -13.51
C GLY A 85 -14.41 -1.01 -14.31
N ARG A 86 -15.15 -1.62 -15.22
CA ARG A 86 -14.63 -2.64 -16.12
C ARG A 86 -13.64 -2.06 -17.12
N ASP A 87 -13.99 -0.95 -17.77
CA ASP A 87 -13.12 -0.29 -18.74
C ASP A 87 -11.78 0.11 -18.14
N LEU A 88 -11.79 0.63 -16.90
CA LEU A 88 -10.60 0.98 -16.15
C LEU A 88 -9.73 -0.23 -15.85
N MET A 89 -10.33 -1.31 -15.35
CA MET A 89 -9.60 -2.54 -15.05
C MET A 89 -8.99 -3.15 -16.31
N GLU A 90 -9.75 -3.19 -17.43
CA GLU A 90 -9.22 -3.69 -18.70
C GLU A 90 -8.08 -2.80 -19.24
N ALA A 91 -8.15 -1.47 -19.05
CA ALA A 91 -7.06 -0.57 -19.40
C ALA A 91 -5.80 -0.83 -18.57
N CYS A 92 -5.94 -0.97 -17.24
CA CYS A 92 -4.84 -1.32 -16.36
C CYS A 92 -4.21 -2.66 -16.76
N MET A 93 -5.01 -3.71 -16.96
CA MET A 93 -4.52 -5.03 -17.33
C MET A 93 -3.80 -5.05 -18.69
N LYS A 94 -4.21 -4.21 -19.65
CA LYS A 94 -3.56 -4.06 -20.97
C LYS A 94 -2.27 -3.23 -20.91
N ALA A 95 -2.06 -2.46 -19.86
CA ALA A 95 -0.88 -1.60 -19.74
C ALA A 95 0.40 -2.36 -19.34
N VAL A 96 0.27 -3.61 -18.90
CA VAL A 96 1.40 -4.48 -18.51
C VAL A 96 1.48 -5.71 -19.42
N SER A 97 2.63 -6.40 -19.39
CA SER A 97 2.80 -7.66 -20.12
C SER A 97 1.79 -8.72 -19.67
N GLY A 98 1.34 -9.58 -20.61
CA GLY A 98 0.44 -10.69 -20.30
C GLY A 98 0.99 -11.71 -19.28
N ASP A 99 2.31 -11.73 -19.09
CA ASP A 99 3.00 -12.60 -18.12
C ASP A 99 3.15 -11.95 -16.73
N THR A 100 2.83 -10.65 -16.61
CA THR A 100 2.89 -9.93 -15.33
C THR A 100 1.78 -10.39 -14.42
N ALA A 101 2.11 -10.87 -13.23
CA ALA A 101 1.15 -11.13 -12.17
C ALA A 101 0.54 -9.80 -11.69
N ILE A 102 -0.79 -9.69 -11.70
CA ILE A 102 -1.47 -8.47 -11.29
C ILE A 102 -2.15 -8.73 -9.95
N MET A 103 -1.81 -7.92 -8.95
CA MET A 103 -2.36 -8.00 -7.60
C MET A 103 -3.23 -6.78 -7.30
N LEU A 104 -4.28 -6.97 -6.52
CA LEU A 104 -5.07 -5.89 -5.93
C LEU A 104 -5.62 -6.29 -4.56
N ILE A 105 -6.01 -5.29 -3.77
CA ILE A 105 -6.74 -5.49 -2.52
C ILE A 105 -8.18 -5.03 -2.76
N ALA A 106 -9.13 -5.97 -2.69
CA ALA A 106 -10.50 -5.73 -3.11
C ALA A 106 -11.34 -5.11 -1.97
N THR A 107 -12.14 -4.11 -2.33
CA THR A 107 -13.27 -3.70 -1.50
C THR A 107 -14.46 -4.65 -1.72
N PRO A 108 -15.42 -4.77 -0.78
CA PRO A 108 -16.63 -5.59 -1.00
C PRO A 108 -17.40 -5.22 -2.27
N ASP A 109 -17.46 -3.94 -2.63
CA ASP A 109 -18.12 -3.46 -3.84
C ASP A 109 -17.38 -3.84 -5.13
N GLY A 110 -16.04 -3.89 -5.08
CA GLY A 110 -15.18 -4.19 -6.23
C GLY A 110 -14.99 -5.68 -6.49
N GLU A 111 -15.00 -6.51 -5.45
CA GLU A 111 -14.69 -7.94 -5.53
C GLU A 111 -15.48 -8.70 -6.62
N PRO A 112 -16.82 -8.51 -6.78
CA PRO A 112 -17.57 -9.20 -7.84
C PRO A 112 -17.13 -8.81 -9.26
N LEU A 113 -16.65 -7.59 -9.47
CA LEU A 113 -16.09 -7.16 -10.75
C LEU A 113 -14.77 -7.87 -11.01
N TYR A 114 -13.87 -7.90 -10.04
CA TYR A 114 -12.55 -8.51 -10.17
C TYR A 114 -12.63 -10.02 -10.41
N GLN A 115 -13.54 -10.73 -9.74
CA GLN A 115 -13.82 -12.14 -10.00
C GLN A 115 -14.25 -12.39 -11.45
N ARG A 116 -15.13 -11.53 -12.02
CA ARG A 116 -15.54 -11.63 -13.43
C ARG A 116 -14.41 -11.35 -14.42
N LEU A 117 -13.38 -10.62 -13.99
CA LEU A 117 -12.17 -10.36 -14.78
C LEU A 117 -11.06 -11.40 -14.59
N GLY A 118 -11.36 -12.49 -13.85
CA GLY A 118 -10.45 -13.60 -13.67
C GLY A 118 -9.51 -13.48 -12.47
N PHE A 119 -9.71 -12.49 -11.59
CA PHE A 119 -8.99 -12.42 -10.34
C PHE A 119 -9.48 -13.47 -9.36
N VAL A 120 -8.54 -14.11 -8.65
CA VAL A 120 -8.80 -15.09 -7.60
C VAL A 120 -8.20 -14.62 -6.27
N THR A 121 -8.85 -14.93 -5.16
CA THR A 121 -8.33 -14.61 -3.82
C THR A 121 -7.12 -15.46 -3.52
N ALA A 122 -5.99 -14.83 -3.22
CA ALA A 122 -4.74 -15.47 -2.84
C ALA A 122 -4.50 -15.45 -1.32
N THR A 123 -4.83 -14.35 -0.65
CA THR A 123 -4.65 -14.14 0.80
C THR A 123 -5.49 -12.94 1.25
N HIS A 124 -5.27 -12.43 2.47
CA HIS A 124 -5.96 -11.23 2.98
C HIS A 124 -4.98 -10.26 3.63
N ILE A 125 -5.47 -9.03 3.84
CA ILE A 125 -4.80 -7.98 4.63
C ILE A 125 -5.68 -7.66 5.84
N HIS A 126 -5.09 -7.59 7.03
CA HIS A 126 -5.75 -7.12 8.23
C HIS A 126 -5.51 -5.61 8.37
N LYS A 127 -6.55 -4.80 8.16
CA LYS A 127 -6.49 -3.37 8.42
C LYS A 127 -6.77 -3.11 9.88
N PHE A 128 -5.82 -2.51 10.58
CA PHE A 128 -5.96 -2.06 11.96
C PHE A 128 -5.91 -0.55 12.07
N LEU A 129 -6.71 -0.02 12.98
CA LEU A 129 -6.73 1.39 13.36
C LEU A 129 -6.53 1.50 14.87
N ARG A 130 -5.78 2.52 15.31
CA ARG A 130 -5.57 2.84 16.71
C ARG A 130 -5.58 4.34 16.93
N ARG A 131 -6.24 4.81 17.99
CA ARG A 131 -6.13 6.19 18.45
C ARG A 131 -4.90 6.35 19.35
N GLY A 132 -4.19 7.48 19.22
CA GLY A 132 -2.90 7.72 19.86
C GLY A 132 -2.93 8.06 21.36
N ASP A 133 -4.07 7.93 22.02
CA ASP A 133 -4.32 8.36 23.41
C ASP A 133 -3.66 7.48 24.50
N THR A 134 -3.14 6.32 24.13
CA THR A 134 -2.45 5.40 25.05
C THR A 134 -1.08 5.00 24.50
N PRO A 135 0.03 5.08 25.24
CA PRO A 135 1.33 4.61 24.77
C PRO A 135 1.28 3.12 24.39
N VAL A 136 1.90 2.77 23.27
CA VAL A 136 2.20 1.36 22.96
C VAL A 136 3.48 1.01 23.70
N VAL A 137 3.40 0.02 24.58
CA VAL A 137 4.56 -0.45 25.34
C VAL A 137 5.14 -1.65 24.61
N PRO A 138 6.38 -1.54 24.08
CA PRO A 138 7.06 -2.71 23.54
C PRO A 138 7.24 -3.74 24.64
N PRO A 139 7.23 -5.04 24.33
CA PRO A 139 7.60 -6.09 25.28
C PRO A 139 8.97 -5.76 25.89
N ALA A 140 9.17 -6.16 27.16
CA ALA A 140 10.44 -5.95 27.84
C ALA A 140 11.62 -6.41 26.96
N ALA A 141 12.57 -5.51 26.75
CA ALA A 141 13.67 -5.74 25.83
C ALA A 141 14.46 -6.98 26.25
N LYS A 142 14.33 -8.06 25.51
CA LYS A 142 15.35 -9.11 25.46
C LYS A 142 16.61 -8.48 24.84
N ALA A 143 17.79 -8.90 25.26
CA ALA A 143 19.02 -8.49 24.59
C ALA A 143 18.92 -8.90 23.11
N VAL A 144 18.74 -7.91 22.22
CA VAL A 144 18.62 -8.15 20.79
C VAL A 144 19.93 -7.79 20.09
N PRO A 145 20.37 -8.57 19.09
CA PRO A 145 21.64 -8.33 18.40
C PRO A 145 21.50 -7.24 17.31
N TYR A 146 20.66 -6.25 17.52
CA TYR A 146 20.47 -5.10 16.62
C TYR A 146 20.05 -3.86 17.41
N HIS A 147 20.20 -2.68 16.80
CA HIS A 147 19.66 -1.43 17.29
C HIS A 147 18.80 -0.77 16.21
N ILE A 148 17.79 -0.01 16.64
CA ILE A 148 16.95 0.77 15.73
C ILE A 148 17.48 2.20 15.69
N ALA A 149 17.69 2.72 14.47
CA ALA A 149 18.16 4.07 14.19
C ALA A 149 17.34 4.72 13.09
N SER A 150 17.41 6.03 13.00
CA SER A 150 16.92 6.74 11.79
C SER A 150 17.73 6.28 10.58
N MET A 151 17.04 6.08 9.47
CA MET A 151 17.70 5.77 8.21
C MET A 151 18.46 7.00 7.72
N GLU A 152 19.76 6.87 7.58
CA GLU A 152 20.63 7.93 7.04
C GLU A 152 20.46 8.05 5.53
N GLU A 153 20.97 9.15 4.94
CA GLU A 153 20.92 9.38 3.50
C GLU A 153 22.01 8.60 2.73
N GLU A 154 22.58 7.57 3.35
CA GLU A 154 23.58 6.73 2.71
C GLU A 154 22.94 5.83 1.64
N GLU A 155 23.55 5.82 0.46
CA GLU A 155 23.11 5.00 -0.68
C GLU A 155 23.11 3.49 -0.35
N THR A 156 24.07 3.06 0.46
CA THR A 156 24.22 1.67 0.93
C THR A 156 23.05 1.20 1.77
N ASP A 157 22.52 2.04 2.66
CA ASP A 157 21.34 1.71 3.48
C ASP A 157 20.09 1.58 2.60
N LEU A 158 19.93 2.47 1.61
CA LEU A 158 18.79 2.44 0.70
C LEU A 158 18.79 1.18 -0.18
N GLU A 159 19.92 0.82 -0.75
CA GLU A 159 20.03 -0.40 -1.57
C GLU A 159 19.72 -1.64 -0.73
N ARG A 160 20.22 -1.69 0.51
CA ARG A 160 19.92 -2.79 1.42
C ARG A 160 18.46 -2.88 1.81
N VAL A 161 17.78 -1.73 1.99
CA VAL A 161 16.33 -1.66 2.22
C VAL A 161 15.57 -2.20 1.01
N VAL A 162 15.97 -1.83 -0.23
CA VAL A 162 15.39 -2.35 -1.47
C VAL A 162 15.52 -3.86 -1.58
N GLU A 163 16.69 -4.44 -1.23
CA GLU A 163 16.89 -5.90 -1.21
C GLU A 163 15.99 -6.60 -0.19
N LEU A 164 15.86 -6.06 1.02
CA LEU A 164 14.99 -6.60 2.06
C LEU A 164 13.52 -6.54 1.63
N ASP A 165 13.09 -5.42 1.04
CA ASP A 165 11.75 -5.22 0.51
C ASP A 165 11.43 -6.21 -0.62
N GLN A 166 12.38 -6.43 -1.55
CA GLN A 166 12.25 -7.41 -2.62
C GLN A 166 12.02 -8.83 -2.05
N GLY A 167 12.79 -9.24 -1.07
CA GLY A 167 12.59 -10.54 -0.40
C GLY A 167 11.23 -10.65 0.30
N ALA A 168 10.75 -9.55 0.87
CA ALA A 168 9.48 -9.50 1.58
C ALA A 168 8.26 -9.53 0.65
N LEU A 169 8.28 -8.75 -0.44
CA LEU A 169 7.18 -8.66 -1.41
C LEU A 169 7.26 -9.79 -2.46
N GLY A 170 8.46 -10.22 -2.83
CA GLY A 170 8.72 -11.17 -3.92
C GLY A 170 8.91 -10.51 -5.28
N SER A 171 9.10 -9.18 -5.32
CA SER A 171 9.43 -8.42 -6.53
C SER A 171 10.15 -7.14 -6.12
N ARG A 172 11.16 -6.75 -6.92
CA ARG A 172 11.92 -5.52 -6.70
C ARG A 172 11.09 -4.31 -7.09
N ARG A 173 11.12 -3.27 -6.26
CA ARG A 173 10.38 -2.02 -6.47
C ARG A 173 11.18 -0.80 -5.97
N SER A 174 12.37 -0.64 -6.52
CA SER A 174 13.34 0.38 -6.10
C SER A 174 12.76 1.79 -6.09
N LEU A 175 12.04 2.16 -7.14
CA LEU A 175 11.43 3.49 -7.25
C LEU A 175 10.36 3.72 -6.18
N PHE A 176 9.51 2.71 -5.88
CA PHE A 176 8.54 2.81 -4.79
C PHE A 176 9.23 3.07 -3.45
N VAL A 177 10.29 2.30 -3.11
CA VAL A 177 11.00 2.46 -1.84
C VAL A 177 11.59 3.87 -1.72
N GLN A 178 12.19 4.40 -2.80
CA GLN A 178 12.74 5.76 -2.85
C GLN A 178 11.65 6.82 -2.63
N MET A 179 10.54 6.73 -3.36
CA MET A 179 9.44 7.68 -3.26
C MET A 179 8.77 7.61 -1.89
N ARG A 180 8.59 6.41 -1.35
CA ARG A 180 7.98 6.21 -0.03
C ARG A 180 8.89 6.72 1.09
N LYS A 181 10.22 6.53 0.99
CA LYS A 181 11.20 7.15 1.89
C LYS A 181 11.10 8.68 1.86
N ALA A 182 11.04 9.27 0.66
CA ALA A 182 10.96 10.73 0.51
C ALA A 182 9.65 11.32 1.08
N GLN A 183 8.55 10.57 1.05
CA GLN A 183 7.24 10.95 1.59
C GLN A 183 7.14 10.74 3.10
N ALA A 184 7.93 9.83 3.66
CA ALA A 184 7.77 9.38 5.05
C ALA A 184 8.13 10.46 6.06
N ALA A 185 7.31 10.60 7.10
CA ALA A 185 7.59 11.40 8.28
C ALA A 185 8.68 10.76 9.16
N ARG A 186 8.80 9.42 9.10
CA ARG A 186 9.85 8.65 9.79
C ARG A 186 10.30 7.48 8.92
N CYS A 187 11.63 7.32 8.83
CA CYS A 187 12.30 6.20 8.20
C CYS A 187 13.24 5.59 9.22
N LEU A 188 13.01 4.34 9.62
CA LEU A 188 13.82 3.63 10.59
C LEU A 188 14.42 2.38 10.00
N VAL A 189 15.63 2.05 10.42
CA VAL A 189 16.34 0.80 10.11
C VAL A 189 16.76 0.09 11.39
N ALA A 190 16.74 -1.24 11.35
CA ALA A 190 17.36 -2.09 12.35
C ALA A 190 18.74 -2.50 11.82
N LYS A 191 19.82 -2.11 12.50
CA LYS A 191 21.20 -2.45 12.13
C LYS A 191 21.76 -3.50 13.12
N ASP A 192 22.41 -4.53 12.60
CA ASP A 192 23.09 -5.55 13.38
C ASP A 192 24.41 -5.01 14.00
N ALA A 193 25.15 -5.87 14.72
CA ALA A 193 26.41 -5.51 15.37
C ALA A 193 27.51 -5.06 14.37
N ASN A 194 27.38 -5.40 13.09
CA ASN A 194 28.29 -4.99 12.02
C ASN A 194 27.84 -3.70 11.31
N GLY A 195 26.72 -3.10 11.73
CA GLY A 195 26.12 -1.94 11.08
C GLY A 195 25.28 -2.29 9.83
N THR A 196 25.08 -3.58 9.51
CA THR A 196 24.29 -4.00 8.36
C THR A 196 22.79 -3.84 8.64
N VAL A 197 22.04 -3.26 7.70
CA VAL A 197 20.58 -3.17 7.79
C VAL A 197 19.97 -4.56 7.64
N VAL A 198 19.20 -4.99 8.65
CA VAL A 198 18.54 -6.30 8.76
C VAL A 198 17.03 -6.20 8.87
N GLY A 199 16.47 -4.99 8.90
CA GLY A 199 15.05 -4.69 8.89
C GLY A 199 14.83 -3.20 8.71
N TYR A 200 13.63 -2.80 8.31
CA TYR A 200 13.28 -1.39 8.16
C TYR A 200 11.78 -1.15 8.36
N GLY A 201 11.42 0.10 8.58
CA GLY A 201 10.04 0.53 8.58
C GLY A 201 9.89 2.01 8.27
N PHE A 202 8.80 2.36 7.60
CA PHE A 202 8.44 3.73 7.29
C PHE A 202 7.11 4.09 7.94
N ALA A 203 6.93 5.37 8.25
CA ALA A 203 5.63 5.92 8.65
C ALA A 203 5.34 7.17 7.82
N VAL A 204 4.21 7.17 7.13
CA VAL A 204 3.78 8.27 6.26
C VAL A 204 2.57 8.95 6.88
N GLN A 205 2.65 10.28 7.02
CA GLN A 205 1.53 11.06 7.50
C GLN A 205 0.55 11.30 6.35
N GLY A 206 -0.63 10.70 6.44
CA GLY A 206 -1.76 11.01 5.58
C GLY A 206 -2.71 12.04 6.23
N PRO A 207 -3.79 12.44 5.55
CA PRO A 207 -4.75 13.44 6.04
C PRO A 207 -5.41 13.04 7.36
N ILE A 208 -5.70 11.76 7.55
CA ILE A 208 -6.44 11.23 8.70
C ILE A 208 -5.54 10.38 9.58
N ASN A 209 -4.67 9.55 8.98
CA ASN A 209 -3.91 8.54 9.69
C ASN A 209 -2.41 8.71 9.48
N LEU A 210 -1.61 8.39 10.52
CA LEU A 210 -0.24 7.98 10.31
C LEU A 210 -0.26 6.52 9.80
N ILE A 211 0.19 6.27 8.58
CA ILE A 211 0.26 4.94 7.99
C ILE A 211 1.61 4.33 8.35
N ALA A 212 1.61 3.32 9.23
CA ALA A 212 2.81 2.59 9.62
C ALA A 212 3.05 1.44 8.63
N GLY A 213 3.96 1.65 7.69
CA GLY A 213 4.32 0.69 6.64
C GLY A 213 5.01 1.34 5.43
N PRO A 214 5.80 0.54 4.69
CA PRO A 214 6.07 -0.87 4.92
C PRO A 214 6.88 -1.13 6.19
N ILE A 215 6.72 -2.34 6.80
CA ILE A 215 7.59 -2.86 7.85
C ILE A 215 8.10 -4.22 7.40
N VAL A 216 9.41 -4.32 7.24
CA VAL A 216 10.11 -5.55 6.91
C VAL A 216 11.08 -5.89 8.04
N ALA A 217 10.94 -7.08 8.60
CA ALA A 217 11.65 -7.49 9.79
C ALA A 217 11.97 -8.99 9.73
N ARG A 218 13.02 -9.40 10.42
CA ARG A 218 13.42 -10.79 10.53
C ARG A 218 12.40 -11.65 11.30
N ASP A 219 11.76 -11.07 12.30
CA ASP A 219 10.83 -11.71 13.22
C ASP A 219 9.83 -10.69 13.81
N ALA A 220 8.82 -11.20 14.51
CA ALA A 220 7.78 -10.38 15.13
C ALA A 220 8.32 -9.42 16.20
N ASP A 221 9.34 -9.81 16.95
CA ASP A 221 9.94 -8.96 18.00
C ASP A 221 10.58 -7.71 17.37
N MET A 222 11.29 -7.85 16.24
CA MET A 222 11.87 -6.73 15.50
C MET A 222 10.76 -5.85 14.87
N ALA A 223 9.73 -6.47 14.28
CA ALA A 223 8.60 -5.73 13.70
C ALA A 223 7.87 -4.89 14.76
N ILE A 224 7.66 -5.43 15.95
CA ILE A 224 7.04 -4.73 17.08
C ILE A 224 7.89 -3.54 17.50
N GLN A 225 9.22 -3.71 17.62
CA GLN A 225 10.10 -2.61 18.01
C GLN A 225 10.14 -1.51 16.95
N LEU A 226 10.20 -1.87 15.66
CA LEU A 226 10.11 -0.90 14.57
C LEU A 226 8.78 -0.14 14.61
N LEU A 227 7.64 -0.84 14.76
CA LEU A 227 6.34 -0.21 14.89
C LEU A 227 6.28 0.77 16.07
N CYS A 228 6.68 0.33 17.26
CA CYS A 228 6.67 1.18 18.46
C CYS A 228 7.53 2.44 18.27
N ALA A 229 8.71 2.32 17.66
CA ALA A 229 9.57 3.46 17.36
C ALA A 229 8.98 4.39 16.29
N LEU A 230 8.33 3.83 15.25
CA LEU A 230 7.68 4.62 14.18
C LEU A 230 6.53 5.49 14.70
N ILE A 231 5.75 4.96 15.65
CA ILE A 231 4.57 5.66 16.19
C ILE A 231 4.84 6.39 17.50
N GLN A 232 6.07 6.37 18.00
CA GLN A 232 6.46 7.04 19.23
C GLN A 232 6.15 8.55 19.17
N ASN A 233 5.49 9.08 20.21
CA ASN A 233 5.07 10.49 20.32
C ASN A 233 4.10 10.94 19.18
N HIS A 234 3.33 10.01 18.63
CA HIS A 234 2.26 10.33 17.69
C HIS A 234 0.91 10.27 18.43
N ASP A 235 0.24 11.41 18.54
CA ASP A 235 -1.03 11.53 19.26
C ASP A 235 -2.26 11.32 18.37
N GLY A 236 -2.06 11.21 17.05
CA GLY A 236 -3.12 11.02 16.06
C GLY A 236 -3.53 9.56 15.89
N GLN A 237 -4.40 9.34 14.91
CA GLN A 237 -4.80 7.99 14.53
C GLN A 237 -3.68 7.29 13.73
N VAL A 238 -3.39 6.05 14.11
CA VAL A 238 -2.44 5.18 13.40
C VAL A 238 -3.21 4.12 12.62
N ARG A 239 -2.83 3.91 11.36
CA ARG A 239 -3.27 2.80 10.52
C ARG A 239 -2.10 1.89 10.23
N ILE A 240 -2.34 0.58 10.30
CA ILE A 240 -1.40 -0.44 9.85
C ILE A 240 -2.16 -1.53 9.10
N ASP A 241 -1.66 -1.91 7.95
CA ASP A 241 -2.24 -2.95 7.10
C ASP A 241 -1.28 -4.15 7.07
N VAL A 242 -1.67 -5.27 7.70
CA VAL A 242 -0.82 -6.44 7.97
C VAL A 242 -1.25 -7.62 7.10
N PRO A 243 -0.35 -8.26 6.34
CA PRO A 243 -0.65 -9.50 5.60
C PRO A 243 -1.04 -10.65 6.54
N ASP A 244 -1.82 -11.64 6.04
CA ASP A 244 -2.00 -12.90 6.75
C ASP A 244 -0.62 -13.55 7.04
N GLY A 245 -0.49 -14.19 8.20
CA GLY A 245 0.67 -15.03 8.57
C GLY A 245 1.37 -14.64 9.87
N PRO A 246 1.71 -13.38 10.19
CA PRO A 246 2.47 -13.06 11.39
C PRO A 246 1.58 -13.02 12.66
N GLU A 247 1.10 -14.17 13.13
CA GLU A 247 0.13 -14.28 14.23
C GLU A 247 0.59 -13.59 15.51
N ALA A 248 1.87 -13.71 15.88
CA ALA A 248 2.41 -13.06 17.08
C ALA A 248 2.34 -11.52 16.99
N PHE A 249 2.57 -10.98 15.78
CA PHE A 249 2.46 -9.54 15.54
C PHE A 249 1.01 -9.07 15.55
N LEU A 250 0.10 -9.84 14.95
CA LEU A 250 -1.35 -9.57 14.99
C LEU A 250 -1.88 -9.57 16.43
N ALA A 251 -1.50 -10.56 17.23
CA ALA A 251 -1.88 -10.64 18.64
C ALA A 251 -1.34 -9.44 19.45
N PHE A 252 -0.09 -9.00 19.18
CA PHE A 252 0.46 -7.81 19.79
C PHE A 252 -0.37 -6.56 19.48
N LEU A 253 -0.78 -6.38 18.21
CA LEU A 253 -1.60 -5.24 17.82
C LEU A 253 -2.92 -5.20 18.59
N GLU A 254 -3.64 -6.33 18.65
CA GLU A 254 -4.92 -6.43 19.36
C GLU A 254 -4.78 -6.14 20.86
N GLN A 255 -3.72 -6.66 21.51
CA GLN A 255 -3.42 -6.43 22.92
C GLN A 255 -3.02 -4.98 23.24
N ASN A 256 -2.54 -4.23 22.23
CA ASN A 256 -2.11 -2.83 22.40
C ASN A 256 -3.10 -1.82 21.78
N GLY A 257 -4.38 -2.17 21.72
CA GLY A 257 -5.46 -1.24 21.37
C GLY A 257 -5.63 -0.96 19.90
N PHE A 258 -4.97 -1.71 19.00
CA PHE A 258 -5.28 -1.67 17.59
C PHE A 258 -6.56 -2.46 17.31
N GLN A 259 -7.56 -1.79 16.76
CA GLN A 259 -8.85 -2.39 16.43
C GLN A 259 -8.86 -2.84 14.96
N LYS A 260 -9.22 -4.10 14.72
CA LYS A 260 -9.38 -4.60 13.36
C LYS A 260 -10.58 -3.94 12.69
N ALA A 261 -10.32 -3.10 11.69
CA ALA A 261 -11.34 -2.36 10.95
C ALA A 261 -11.91 -3.19 9.78
N SER A 262 -11.07 -3.99 9.09
CA SER A 262 -11.50 -4.84 7.98
C SER A 262 -10.45 -5.93 7.69
N ARG A 263 -10.85 -6.92 6.86
CA ARG A 263 -9.96 -7.97 6.34
C ARG A 263 -10.24 -8.20 4.85
N PRO A 264 -9.86 -7.24 3.97
CA PRO A 264 -10.09 -7.37 2.54
C PRO A 264 -9.23 -8.48 1.92
N PRO A 265 -9.76 -9.17 0.87
CA PRO A 265 -8.99 -10.14 0.13
C PRO A 265 -7.93 -9.47 -0.74
N VAL A 266 -6.75 -10.09 -0.81
CA VAL A 266 -5.74 -9.86 -1.83
C VAL A 266 -6.06 -10.78 -3.00
N MET A 267 -6.35 -10.21 -4.15
CA MET A 267 -6.70 -10.97 -5.34
C MET A 267 -5.61 -10.86 -6.40
N VAL A 268 -5.42 -11.92 -7.19
CA VAL A 268 -4.38 -12.02 -8.23
C VAL A 268 -4.98 -12.48 -9.54
N ALA A 269 -4.49 -11.93 -10.65
CA ALA A 269 -4.75 -12.35 -12.03
C ALA A 269 -3.43 -12.58 -12.78
N ASN A 270 -3.48 -13.26 -13.92
CA ASN A 270 -2.35 -13.66 -14.76
C ASN A 270 -1.32 -14.57 -14.06
N ALA A 271 -1.59 -15.02 -12.84
CA ALA A 271 -0.76 -15.95 -12.08
C ALA A 271 -1.64 -16.82 -11.18
N LYS A 272 -1.13 -17.99 -10.80
CA LYS A 272 -1.83 -18.90 -9.86
C LYS A 272 -1.64 -18.52 -8.40
N SER A 273 -0.59 -17.76 -8.10
CA SER A 273 -0.23 -17.35 -6.75
C SER A 273 0.57 -16.04 -6.81
N LEU A 274 0.68 -15.37 -5.67
CA LEU A 274 1.62 -14.26 -5.50
C LEU A 274 3.06 -14.75 -5.69
N PRO A 275 4.01 -13.86 -6.04
CA PRO A 275 5.44 -14.16 -6.02
C PRO A 275 5.88 -14.73 -4.67
N GLN A 276 6.94 -15.53 -4.69
CA GLN A 276 7.47 -16.14 -3.47
C GLN A 276 7.98 -15.07 -2.51
N ARG A 277 7.49 -15.09 -1.27
CA ARG A 277 7.85 -14.18 -0.18
C ARG A 277 8.65 -14.96 0.88
N ASN A 278 9.59 -14.28 1.53
CA ASN A 278 10.45 -14.88 2.56
C ASN A 278 9.86 -14.84 3.98
N GLY A 279 8.63 -14.33 4.14
CA GLY A 279 7.95 -14.24 5.45
C GLY A 279 8.37 -13.04 6.32
N SER A 280 9.17 -12.11 5.80
CA SER A 280 9.63 -10.92 6.55
C SER A 280 8.71 -9.71 6.42
N TYR A 281 7.56 -9.80 5.74
CA TYR A 281 6.66 -8.69 5.48
C TYR A 281 5.59 -8.57 6.57
N PHE A 282 5.74 -7.61 7.49
CA PHE A 282 4.85 -7.41 8.64
C PHE A 282 3.81 -6.31 8.43
N ALA A 283 4.08 -5.33 7.59
CA ALA A 283 3.09 -4.34 7.19
C ALA A 283 3.35 -3.87 5.75
N ILE A 284 2.28 -3.63 5.00
CA ILE A 284 2.36 -3.09 3.64
C ILE A 284 2.45 -1.57 3.66
N GLY A 285 2.97 -0.95 2.58
CA GLY A 285 3.12 0.50 2.48
C GLY A 285 1.79 1.26 2.40
N ALA A 286 0.86 0.73 1.65
CA ALA A 286 -0.58 1.04 1.56
C ALA A 286 -1.22 0.02 0.61
N GLN A 287 -2.56 -0.05 0.60
CA GLN A 287 -3.27 -1.09 -0.16
C GLN A 287 -3.03 -1.05 -1.67
N ILE A 288 -2.69 0.11 -2.22
CA ILE A 288 -2.35 0.26 -3.65
C ILE A 288 -0.97 -0.30 -4.01
N TYR A 289 -0.07 -0.39 -3.04
CA TYR A 289 1.33 -0.82 -3.30
C TYR A 289 1.59 -2.30 -3.00
N GLY A 290 0.66 -2.99 -2.35
CA GLY A 290 0.76 -4.43 -2.03
C GLY A 290 1.58 -4.80 -0.80
#